data_144e1ae11f48ce6b10ebbed429c10484
#
_entry.id   144e1ae11f48ce6b10ebbed429c10484
#
_cell.length_a   1.000
_cell.length_b   1.000
_cell.length_c   1.000
_cell.angle_alpha   90.00
_cell.angle_beta   90.00
_cell.angle_gamma   90.00
#
_symmetry.space_group_name_H-M   'P 1'
#
loop_
_entity.id
_entity.type
_entity.pdbx_description
1 polymer ?
#
loop_
_entity_poly.entity_id
_entity_poly.type
_entity_poly.pdbx_seq_one_letter_code
_entity_poly.pdbx_strand_id
1 'polypeptide(L)'
;SLVSEARLRFFQAMGMTEANAGGAGIVVGDMLAQYKSEAFHGEQLIVRMRPMDFNRYGFDLVFQMTESTTGREVARGKTGIVFVSHETRRATPIPPLARERLDALLAHMGRQP
;
A
#
# COMPACT_ATOMS: atom_id res chain seq x y z
N SER A 1 -8.33 -10.73 0.90
CA SER A 1 -8.01 -10.44 2.31
C SER A 1 -8.18 -8.95 2.60
N LEU A 2 -8.19 -8.60 3.88
CA LEU A 2 -8.28 -7.20 4.30
C LEU A 2 -7.12 -6.36 3.77
N VAL A 3 -5.91 -6.90 3.79
CA VAL A 3 -4.73 -6.19 3.30
C VAL A 3 -4.82 -5.99 1.79
N SER A 4 -5.28 -6.99 1.04
CA SER A 4 -5.46 -6.88 -0.41
C SER A 4 -6.52 -5.83 -0.76
N GLU A 5 -7.63 -5.80 -0.04
CA GLU A 5 -8.67 -4.79 -0.24
C GLU A 5 -8.17 -3.38 0.10
N ALA A 6 -7.42 -3.25 1.19
CA ALA A 6 -6.85 -1.97 1.58
C ALA A 6 -5.85 -1.48 0.54
N ARG A 7 -5.05 -2.37 -0.04
CA ARG A 7 -4.13 -2.02 -1.13
C ARG A 7 -4.89 -1.54 -2.36
N LEU A 8 -5.96 -2.23 -2.74
CA LEU A 8 -6.80 -1.80 -3.85
C LEU A 8 -7.32 -0.38 -3.63
N ARG A 9 -7.84 -0.10 -2.45
CA ARG A 9 -8.36 1.23 -2.10
C ARG A 9 -7.27 2.28 -2.04
N PHE A 10 -6.06 1.89 -1.61
CA PHE A 10 -4.90 2.79 -1.60
C PHE A 10 -4.62 3.33 -3.01
N PHE A 11 -4.57 2.45 -4.01
CA PHE A 11 -4.35 2.87 -5.40
C PHE A 11 -5.56 3.63 -5.98
N GLN A 12 -6.77 3.19 -5.67
CA GLN A 12 -7.99 3.89 -6.12
C GLN A 12 -8.05 5.33 -5.63
N ALA A 13 -7.62 5.58 -4.40
CA ALA A 13 -7.58 6.94 -3.85
C ALA A 13 -6.66 7.88 -4.62
N MET A 14 -5.69 7.32 -5.34
CA MET A 14 -4.79 8.08 -6.21
C MET A 14 -5.22 8.05 -7.67
N GLY A 15 -6.43 7.53 -7.96
CA GLY A 15 -6.93 7.41 -9.33
C GLY A 15 -6.21 6.34 -10.14
N MET A 16 -5.67 5.33 -9.49
CA MET A 16 -4.90 4.26 -10.14
C MET A 16 -5.45 2.89 -9.79
N THR A 17 -5.04 1.89 -10.56
CA THR A 17 -5.30 0.48 -10.26
C THR A 17 -3.98 -0.28 -10.32
N GLU A 18 -3.98 -1.52 -9.82
CA GLU A 18 -2.78 -2.36 -9.92
C GLU A 18 -2.45 -2.72 -11.37
N ALA A 19 -3.48 -2.80 -12.24
CA ALA A 19 -3.29 -3.05 -13.66
C ALA A 19 -2.78 -1.81 -14.41
N ASN A 20 -3.12 -0.62 -13.93
CA ASN A 20 -2.70 0.63 -14.57
C ASN A 20 -2.40 1.70 -13.51
N ALA A 21 -1.14 1.80 -13.16
CA ALA A 21 -0.63 2.78 -12.20
C ALA A 21 0.30 3.75 -12.93
N GLY A 22 -0.29 4.77 -13.53
CA GLY A 22 0.47 5.77 -14.30
C GLY A 22 1.01 5.26 -15.64
N GLY A 23 0.40 4.22 -16.20
CA GLY A 23 0.81 3.62 -17.47
C GLY A 23 1.61 2.33 -17.32
N ALA A 24 1.94 1.92 -16.10
CA ALA A 24 2.60 0.64 -15.83
C ALA A 24 1.67 -0.26 -15.02
N GLY A 25 1.98 -1.54 -14.96
CA GLY A 25 1.34 -2.46 -14.04
C GLY A 25 2.09 -2.50 -12.71
N ILE A 26 1.52 -3.18 -11.74
CA ILE A 26 2.13 -3.39 -10.44
C ILE A 26 2.22 -4.88 -10.15
N VAL A 27 3.38 -5.31 -9.68
CA VAL A 27 3.58 -6.64 -9.12
C VAL A 27 3.78 -6.47 -7.62
N VAL A 28 3.06 -7.28 -6.86
CA VAL A 28 3.19 -7.34 -5.41
C VAL A 28 4.22 -8.40 -5.07
N GLY A 29 5.28 -7.98 -4.42
CA GLY A 29 6.35 -8.88 -3.99
C GLY A 29 6.04 -9.53 -2.65
N ASP A 30 7.09 -9.86 -1.91
CA ASP A 30 6.97 -10.53 -0.63
C ASP A 30 6.18 -9.70 0.37
N MET A 31 5.35 -10.36 1.16
CA MET A 31 4.64 -9.73 2.26
C MET A 31 5.22 -10.26 3.57
N LEU A 32 5.63 -9.34 4.43
CA LEU A 32 6.02 -9.64 5.79
C LEU A 32 4.89 -9.16 6.71
N ALA A 33 4.41 -10.04 7.56
CA ALA A 33 3.37 -9.68 8.50
C ALA A 33 3.70 -10.24 9.88
N GLN A 34 3.44 -9.42 10.90
CA GLN A 34 3.61 -9.81 12.29
C GLN A 34 2.27 -9.62 12.99
N TYR A 35 1.73 -10.72 13.49
CA TYR A 35 0.49 -10.70 14.28
C TYR A 35 0.82 -10.36 15.73
N LYS A 36 0.11 -9.40 16.28
CA LYS A 36 0.32 -8.90 17.64
C LYS A 36 -0.76 -9.35 18.60
N SER A 37 -1.98 -9.57 18.12
CA SER A 37 -3.09 -10.04 18.93
C SER A 37 -4.13 -10.69 18.04
N GLU A 38 -5.05 -11.43 18.66
CA GLU A 38 -6.16 -12.02 17.94
C GLU A 38 -7.19 -10.97 17.53
N ALA A 39 -7.83 -11.21 16.38
CA ALA A 39 -9.04 -10.48 16.00
C ALA A 39 -10.24 -11.36 16.33
N PHE A 40 -11.22 -10.79 17.00
CA PHE A 40 -12.40 -11.53 17.42
C PHE A 40 -13.58 -11.25 16.50
N HIS A 41 -14.48 -12.21 16.40
CA HIS A 41 -15.69 -12.07 15.59
C HIS A 41 -16.48 -10.84 16.04
N GLY A 42 -16.91 -10.04 15.05
CA GLY A 42 -17.68 -8.82 15.30
C GLY A 42 -16.84 -7.58 15.54
N GLU A 43 -15.52 -7.73 15.70
CA GLU A 43 -14.66 -6.56 15.80
C GLU A 43 -14.48 -5.90 14.44
N GLN A 44 -14.44 -4.56 14.42
CA GLN A 44 -14.10 -3.80 13.24
C GLN A 44 -12.61 -3.53 13.24
N LEU A 45 -11.96 -3.80 12.12
CA LEU A 45 -10.54 -3.59 11.96
C LEU A 45 -10.28 -2.44 11.00
N ILE A 46 -9.31 -1.61 11.34
CA ILE A 46 -8.87 -0.50 10.50
C ILE A 46 -7.49 -0.84 9.98
N VAL A 47 -7.31 -0.77 8.66
CA VAL A 47 -6.02 -0.95 8.02
C VAL A 47 -5.53 0.41 7.54
N ARG A 48 -4.38 0.84 8.05
CA ARG A 48 -3.71 2.06 7.60
C ARG A 48 -2.50 1.67 6.78
N MET A 49 -2.31 2.35 5.66
CA MET A 49 -1.19 2.08 4.76
C MET A 49 -0.38 3.34 4.49
N ARG A 50 0.93 3.16 4.34
CA ARG A 50 1.84 4.24 4.04
C ARG A 50 2.93 3.75 3.09
N PRO A 51 3.20 4.45 1.97
CA PRO A 51 4.33 4.11 1.12
C PRO A 51 5.63 4.58 1.78
N MET A 52 6.65 3.72 1.75
CA MET A 52 7.96 3.97 2.36
C MET A 52 9.05 3.34 1.51
N ASP A 53 10.29 3.68 1.81
CA ASP A 53 11.47 3.05 1.24
C ASP A 53 11.45 3.02 -0.29
N PHE A 54 11.24 4.19 -0.89
CA PHE A 54 11.20 4.33 -2.35
C PHE A 54 12.54 3.98 -2.96
N ASN A 55 12.47 3.28 -4.08
CA ASN A 55 13.62 3.03 -4.94
C ASN A 55 13.21 3.35 -6.39
N ARG A 56 14.10 3.09 -7.35
CA ARG A 56 13.84 3.42 -8.75
C ARG A 56 12.59 2.74 -9.31
N TYR A 57 12.30 1.52 -8.86
CA TYR A 57 11.28 0.65 -9.45
C TYR A 57 10.03 0.49 -8.61
N GLY A 58 10.00 1.02 -7.41
CA GLY A 58 8.85 0.83 -6.54
C GLY A 58 9.05 1.34 -5.13
N PHE A 59 8.34 0.73 -4.20
CA PHE A 59 8.36 1.14 -2.80
C PHE A 59 7.80 0.01 -1.93
N ASP A 60 7.95 0.16 -0.63
CA ASP A 60 7.29 -0.73 0.33
C ASP A 60 5.98 -0.08 0.78
N LEU A 61 4.90 -0.83 0.73
CA LEU A 61 3.62 -0.41 1.28
C LEU A 61 3.49 -1.00 2.68
N VAL A 62 3.71 -0.15 3.67
CA VAL A 62 3.67 -0.55 5.09
C VAL A 62 2.22 -0.46 5.57
N PHE A 63 1.80 -1.44 6.35
CA PHE A 63 0.44 -1.43 6.89
C PHE A 63 0.44 -1.70 8.40
N GLN A 64 -0.59 -1.16 9.04
CA GLN A 64 -0.92 -1.44 10.43
C GLN A 64 -2.42 -1.72 10.50
N MET A 65 -2.76 -2.78 11.21
CA MET A 65 -4.15 -3.18 11.43
C MET A 65 -4.46 -3.04 12.92
N THR A 66 -5.49 -2.25 13.22
CA THR A 66 -5.91 -2.00 14.60
C THR A 66 -7.38 -2.30 14.77
N GLU A 67 -7.78 -2.63 15.99
CA GLU A 67 -9.20 -2.74 16.34
C GLU A 67 -9.75 -1.33 16.57
N SER A 68 -10.92 -1.04 15.99
CA SER A 68 -11.44 0.32 15.86
C SER A 68 -11.82 1.00 17.17
N THR A 69 -12.27 0.23 18.16
CA THR A 69 -12.75 0.80 19.42
C THR A 69 -11.62 1.12 20.39
N THR A 70 -10.69 0.18 20.55
CA THR A 70 -9.62 0.28 21.55
C THR A 70 -8.29 0.78 20.96
N GLY A 71 -8.12 0.69 19.65
CA GLY A 71 -6.83 0.95 19.01
C GLY A 71 -5.82 -0.19 19.19
N ARG A 72 -6.26 -1.34 19.73
CA ARG A 72 -5.37 -2.48 19.93
C ARG A 72 -4.75 -2.91 18.60
N GLU A 73 -3.44 -3.05 18.57
CA GLU A 73 -2.75 -3.51 17.37
C GLU A 73 -2.98 -5.00 17.15
N VAL A 74 -3.53 -5.35 16.00
CA VAL A 74 -3.79 -6.74 15.60
C VAL A 74 -2.65 -7.28 14.76
N ALA A 75 -2.16 -6.47 13.81
CA ALA A 75 -1.08 -6.88 12.92
C ALA A 75 -0.37 -5.66 12.36
N ARG A 76 0.86 -5.87 11.92
CA ARG A 76 1.63 -4.89 11.14
C ARG A 76 2.47 -5.63 10.13
N GLY A 77 2.86 -4.93 9.07
CA GLY A 77 3.69 -5.56 8.08
C GLY A 77 3.98 -4.64 6.90
N LYS A 78 4.53 -5.24 5.86
CA LYS A 78 4.81 -4.52 4.63
C LYS A 78 4.72 -5.44 3.42
N THR A 79 4.45 -4.84 2.28
CA THR A 79 4.38 -5.50 0.98
C THR A 79 5.24 -4.73 0.00
N GLY A 80 6.11 -5.41 -0.73
CA GLY A 80 6.90 -4.78 -1.79
C GLY A 80 6.04 -4.50 -3.00
N ILE A 81 6.13 -3.28 -3.54
CA ILE A 81 5.44 -2.86 -4.76
C ILE A 81 6.48 -2.58 -5.82
N VAL A 82 6.36 -3.25 -6.98
CA VAL A 82 7.27 -3.07 -8.10
C VAL A 82 6.45 -2.72 -9.34
N PHE A 83 6.85 -1.64 -10.03
CA PHE A 83 6.23 -1.25 -11.29
C PHE A 83 6.82 -2.06 -12.42
N VAL A 84 5.95 -2.56 -13.29
CA VAL A 84 6.37 -3.38 -14.44
C VAL A 84 5.80 -2.82 -15.73
N SER A 85 6.60 -2.90 -16.79
CA SER A 85 6.17 -2.48 -18.12
C SER A 85 5.18 -3.50 -18.70
N HIS A 86 4.07 -3.02 -19.24
CA HIS A 86 3.12 -3.88 -19.96
C HIS A 86 3.75 -4.51 -21.20
N GLU A 87 4.70 -3.82 -21.81
CA GLU A 87 5.34 -4.29 -23.03
C GLU A 87 6.40 -5.35 -22.78
N THR A 88 7.34 -5.05 -21.86
CA THR A 88 8.48 -5.95 -21.62
C THR A 88 8.24 -6.96 -20.51
N ARG A 89 7.24 -6.72 -19.68
CA ARG A 89 6.95 -7.54 -18.48
C ARG A 89 8.07 -7.51 -17.45
N ARG A 90 8.95 -6.52 -17.54
CA ARG A 90 10.08 -6.33 -16.62
C ARG A 90 9.86 -5.10 -15.75
N ALA A 91 10.59 -5.04 -14.64
CA ALA A 91 10.58 -3.88 -13.78
C ALA A 91 10.88 -2.63 -14.59
N THR A 92 10.12 -1.57 -14.32
CA THR A 92 10.27 -0.27 -14.96
C THR A 92 10.35 0.82 -13.89
N PRO A 93 11.05 1.92 -14.15
CA PRO A 93 11.04 3.03 -13.19
C PRO A 93 9.62 3.48 -12.85
N ILE A 94 9.43 3.96 -11.64
CA ILE A 94 8.14 4.48 -11.21
C ILE A 94 7.67 5.53 -12.23
N PRO A 95 6.50 5.34 -12.87
CA PRO A 95 6.01 6.32 -13.83
C PRO A 95 5.87 7.71 -13.19
N PRO A 96 6.20 8.79 -13.92
CA PRO A 96 6.10 10.15 -13.37
C PRO A 96 4.74 10.49 -12.77
N LEU A 97 3.66 10.08 -13.40
CA LEU A 97 2.32 10.32 -12.87
C LEU A 97 2.09 9.59 -11.55
N ALA A 98 2.54 8.34 -11.45
CA ALA A 98 2.43 7.58 -10.21
C ALA A 98 3.26 8.23 -9.11
N ARG A 99 4.48 8.68 -9.41
CA ARG A 99 5.33 9.36 -8.44
C ARG A 99 4.70 10.67 -7.96
N GLU A 100 4.14 11.44 -8.87
CA GLU A 100 3.44 12.68 -8.53
C GLU A 100 2.28 12.42 -7.55
N ARG A 101 1.47 11.40 -7.83
CA ARG A 101 0.34 11.04 -6.97
C ARG A 101 0.80 10.54 -5.60
N LEU A 102 1.86 9.75 -5.56
CA LEU A 102 2.46 9.26 -4.31
C LEU A 102 3.03 10.41 -3.48
N ASP A 103 3.73 11.34 -4.12
CA ASP A 103 4.27 12.51 -3.43
C ASP A 103 3.16 13.38 -2.86
N ALA A 104 2.07 13.57 -3.60
CA ALA A 104 0.91 14.33 -3.13
C ALA A 104 0.25 13.65 -1.92
N LEU A 105 0.14 12.33 -1.95
CA LEU A 105 -0.39 11.56 -0.83
C LEU A 105 0.48 11.73 0.41
N LEU A 106 1.78 11.59 0.26
CA LEU A 106 2.72 11.75 1.38
C LEU A 106 2.65 13.16 1.98
N ALA A 107 2.54 14.19 1.13
CA ALA A 107 2.39 15.56 1.59
C ALA A 107 1.09 15.74 2.40
N HIS A 108 0.00 15.13 1.92
CA HIS A 108 -1.28 15.17 2.63
C HIS A 108 -1.18 14.45 3.98
N MET A 109 -0.57 13.27 4.01
CA MET A 109 -0.38 12.49 5.24
C MET A 109 0.48 13.27 6.26
N GLY A 110 1.50 13.98 5.79
CA GLY A 110 2.35 14.79 6.66
C GLY A 110 1.63 15.98 7.29
N ARG A 111 0.48 16.39 6.75
CA ARG A 111 -0.35 17.48 7.31
C ARG A 111 -1.42 16.99 8.29
N GLN A 112 -1.59 15.68 8.41
CA GLN A 112 -2.54 15.12 9.37
C GLN A 112 -1.97 15.18 10.78
N PRO A 113 -2.73 15.63 11.80
CA PRO A 113 -2.28 15.64 13.19
C PRO A 113 -2.11 14.22 13.77
#